data_6c5e6a01a4ffe2bd3d79cac6f19de818
#
_entry.id   6c5e6a01a4ffe2bd3d79cac6f19de818
#
_cell.length_a   1.000
_cell.length_b   1.000
_cell.length_c   1.000
_cell.angle_alpha   90.00
_cell.angle_beta   90.00
_cell.angle_gamma   90.00
#
_symmetry.space_group_name_H-M   'P 1'
#
loop_
_entity.id
_entity.type
_entity.pdbx_description
1 polymer ?
#
loop_
_entity_poly.entity_id
_entity_poly.type
_entity_poly.pdbx_seq_one_letter_code
_entity_poly.pdbx_strand_id
1 'polypeptide(L)'
;GVIVQSGNDAAVVIAEGISGTEDNFAAEMNMTAAKLGMKNTTFTNSTGWPDPELTTTAHDLALLSTAIIKNFPANKFPELYPIFKKKTYTLNGIKQGNRNPLLYGKSSQSKGVDGLKTGYTSESGYGLVASAERGGQRVIMVLNGMNSKKERSAESRRLLDFIFREYKNYEFFKSGEVIDKAEVWLGDVHHVSLV
;
A
#
# COMPACT_ATOMS: atom_id res chain seq x y z
N GLY A 1 -2.00 3.75 17.43
CA GLY A 1 -3.15 2.84 17.56
C GLY A 1 -3.49 2.15 16.25
N VAL A 2 -4.05 2.85 15.27
CA VAL A 2 -4.63 2.30 14.03
C VAL A 2 -3.67 1.37 13.25
N ILE A 3 -2.45 1.81 12.96
CA ILE A 3 -1.52 1.04 12.11
C ILE A 3 -0.93 -0.16 12.84
N VAL A 4 -0.44 0.02 14.07
CA VAL A 4 0.28 -1.05 14.78
C VAL A 4 -0.69 -2.06 15.40
N GLN A 5 -1.75 -1.58 16.05
CA GLN A 5 -2.71 -2.40 16.80
C GLN A 5 -3.97 -2.74 16.03
N SER A 6 -4.25 -2.06 14.91
CA SER A 6 -5.56 -2.09 14.26
C SER A 6 -6.69 -1.72 15.24
N GLY A 7 -6.51 -0.63 16.00
CA GLY A 7 -7.52 -0.16 16.95
C GLY A 7 -8.71 0.43 16.19
N ASN A 8 -9.86 -0.24 16.31
CA ASN A 8 -11.09 0.21 15.66
C ASN A 8 -11.60 1.51 16.30
N ASP A 9 -11.57 1.58 17.61
CA ASP A 9 -11.85 2.77 18.40
C ASP A 9 -11.02 3.99 17.95
N ALA A 10 -9.73 3.77 17.74
CA ALA A 10 -8.84 4.84 17.24
C ALA A 10 -9.17 5.25 15.80
N ALA A 11 -9.66 4.34 14.96
CA ALA A 11 -10.10 4.67 13.60
C ALA A 11 -11.37 5.52 13.62
N VAL A 12 -12.36 5.16 14.45
CA VAL A 12 -13.59 5.94 14.65
C VAL A 12 -13.29 7.34 15.16
N VAL A 13 -12.45 7.48 16.19
CA VAL A 13 -12.06 8.80 16.73
C VAL A 13 -11.41 9.69 15.66
N ILE A 14 -10.56 9.11 14.81
CA ILE A 14 -9.95 9.87 13.69
C ILE A 14 -11.02 10.27 12.67
N ALA A 15 -11.92 9.35 12.31
CA ALA A 15 -12.98 9.59 11.35
C ALA A 15 -13.91 10.72 11.80
N GLU A 16 -14.39 10.66 13.05
CA GLU A 16 -15.24 11.69 13.65
C GLU A 16 -14.50 13.03 13.79
N GLY A 17 -13.21 12.99 14.16
CA GLY A 17 -12.39 14.19 14.26
C GLY A 17 -12.16 14.93 12.95
N ILE A 18 -12.16 14.19 11.81
CA ILE A 18 -11.99 14.78 10.48
C ILE A 18 -13.33 15.22 9.88
N SER A 19 -14.35 14.37 9.93
CA SER A 19 -15.59 14.52 9.14
C SER A 19 -16.83 14.71 10.03
N GLY A 20 -16.67 14.81 11.34
CA GLY A 20 -17.74 15.00 12.32
C GLY A 20 -18.51 13.72 12.67
N THR A 21 -18.70 12.81 11.70
CA THR A 21 -19.32 11.49 11.89
C THR A 21 -18.58 10.42 11.10
N GLU A 22 -18.71 9.15 11.53
CA GLU A 22 -18.12 8.02 10.79
C GLU A 22 -18.75 7.86 9.40
N ASP A 23 -20.07 8.10 9.27
CA ASP A 23 -20.77 8.03 7.98
C ASP A 23 -20.24 9.06 6.97
N ASN A 24 -20.03 10.31 7.42
CA ASN A 24 -19.42 11.34 6.59
C ASN A 24 -18.01 10.95 6.17
N PHE A 25 -17.23 10.37 7.08
CA PHE A 25 -15.88 9.90 6.77
C PHE A 25 -15.91 8.76 5.76
N ALA A 26 -16.85 7.80 5.88
CA ALA A 26 -17.04 6.74 4.87
C ALA A 26 -17.40 7.31 3.50
N ALA A 27 -18.24 8.35 3.45
CA ALA A 27 -18.53 9.06 2.20
C ALA A 27 -17.27 9.71 1.59
N GLU A 28 -16.42 10.35 2.40
CA GLU A 28 -15.15 10.91 1.94
C GLU A 28 -14.15 9.83 1.48
N MET A 29 -14.12 8.67 2.16
CA MET A 29 -13.35 7.50 1.71
C MET A 29 -13.80 7.05 0.32
N ASN A 30 -15.10 6.96 0.06
CA ASN A 30 -15.64 6.58 -1.25
C ASN A 30 -15.33 7.61 -2.33
N MET A 31 -15.44 8.91 -2.04
CA MET A 31 -15.02 9.97 -2.96
C MET A 31 -13.52 9.86 -3.30
N THR A 32 -12.70 9.54 -2.32
CA THR A 32 -11.25 9.36 -2.52
C THR A 32 -10.98 8.10 -3.33
N ALA A 33 -11.65 6.99 -3.05
CA ALA A 33 -11.56 5.75 -3.82
C ALA A 33 -11.90 5.98 -5.30
N ALA A 34 -12.97 6.72 -5.58
CA ALA A 34 -13.36 7.08 -6.95
C ALA A 34 -12.26 7.90 -7.66
N LYS A 35 -11.68 8.91 -6.98
CA LYS A 35 -10.57 9.71 -7.52
C LYS A 35 -9.32 8.88 -7.81
N LEU A 36 -9.08 7.84 -7.04
CA LEU A 36 -7.96 6.91 -7.22
C LEU A 36 -8.22 5.83 -8.28
N GLY A 37 -9.44 5.75 -8.82
CA GLY A 37 -9.84 4.76 -9.81
C GLY A 37 -10.16 3.38 -9.21
N MET A 38 -10.47 3.30 -7.92
CA MET A 38 -10.86 2.08 -7.20
C MET A 38 -12.32 1.74 -7.51
N LYS A 39 -12.57 1.19 -8.69
CA LYS A 39 -13.92 1.00 -9.26
C LYS A 39 -14.75 -0.09 -8.59
N ASN A 40 -14.10 -0.99 -7.85
CA ASN A 40 -14.74 -2.14 -7.21
C ASN A 40 -14.59 -2.05 -5.68
N THR A 41 -14.56 -0.84 -5.14
CA THR A 41 -14.43 -0.59 -3.71
C THR A 41 -15.57 0.27 -3.22
N THR A 42 -16.21 -0.18 -2.15
CA THR A 42 -17.19 0.57 -1.37
C THR A 42 -16.79 0.49 0.10
N PHE A 43 -16.64 1.63 0.74
CA PHE A 43 -16.41 1.75 2.18
C PHE A 43 -17.70 2.13 2.89
N THR A 44 -18.05 1.39 3.94
CA THR A 44 -19.23 1.64 4.77
C THR A 44 -18.86 2.13 6.17
N ASN A 45 -17.61 1.95 6.58
CA ASN A 45 -17.10 2.38 7.87
C ASN A 45 -15.58 2.63 7.83
N SER A 46 -15.06 3.27 8.88
CA SER A 46 -13.64 3.62 9.02
C SER A 46 -12.75 2.47 9.46
N THR A 47 -13.34 1.41 10.00
CA THR A 47 -12.65 0.34 10.71
C THR A 47 -12.35 -0.89 9.84
N GLY A 48 -13.15 -1.11 8.80
CA GLY A 48 -13.19 -2.35 8.05
C GLY A 48 -13.95 -3.47 8.79
N TRP A 49 -14.82 -3.09 9.75
CA TRP A 49 -15.73 -4.04 10.38
C TRP A 49 -16.67 -4.63 9.32
N PRO A 50 -17.00 -5.93 9.42
CA PRO A 50 -17.85 -6.59 8.42
C PRO A 50 -19.18 -5.87 8.19
N ASP A 51 -19.47 -5.61 6.93
CA ASP A 51 -20.70 -5.05 6.45
C ASP A 51 -20.99 -5.63 5.05
N PRO A 52 -22.23 -6.02 4.72
CA PRO A 52 -22.57 -6.63 3.43
C PRO A 52 -22.22 -5.78 2.21
N GLU A 53 -22.22 -4.45 2.35
CA GLU A 53 -21.92 -3.51 1.27
C GLU A 53 -20.43 -3.11 1.22
N LEU A 54 -19.65 -3.42 2.26
CA LEU A 54 -18.22 -3.16 2.28
C LEU A 54 -17.49 -4.13 1.38
N THR A 55 -16.99 -3.63 0.25
CA THR A 55 -16.30 -4.45 -0.75
C THR A 55 -15.00 -3.79 -1.19
N THR A 56 -14.03 -4.59 -1.59
CA THR A 56 -12.80 -4.12 -2.25
C THR A 56 -12.16 -5.24 -3.06
N THR A 57 -11.14 -4.90 -3.84
CA THR A 57 -10.34 -5.87 -4.59
C THR A 57 -8.86 -5.71 -4.29
N ALA A 58 -8.06 -6.75 -4.58
CA ALA A 58 -6.60 -6.67 -4.48
C ALA A 58 -6.03 -5.58 -5.41
N HIS A 59 -6.61 -5.40 -6.59
CA HIS A 59 -6.24 -4.34 -7.53
C HIS A 59 -6.47 -2.94 -6.93
N ASP A 60 -7.65 -2.70 -6.37
CA ASP A 60 -8.01 -1.39 -5.81
C ASP A 60 -7.15 -1.06 -4.57
N LEU A 61 -6.86 -2.05 -3.73
CA LEU A 61 -5.93 -1.87 -2.61
C LEU A 61 -4.49 -1.59 -3.09
N ALA A 62 -4.08 -2.13 -4.24
CA ALA A 62 -2.79 -1.79 -4.85
C ALA A 62 -2.77 -0.35 -5.38
N LEU A 63 -3.88 0.14 -5.96
CA LEU A 63 -4.04 1.56 -6.35
C LEU A 63 -3.92 2.48 -5.14
N LEU A 64 -4.66 2.19 -4.06
CA LEU A 64 -4.58 2.95 -2.81
C LEU A 64 -3.16 2.96 -2.24
N SER A 65 -2.51 1.81 -2.21
CA SER A 65 -1.14 1.68 -1.71
C SER A 65 -0.14 2.49 -2.54
N THR A 66 -0.32 2.47 -3.86
CA THR A 66 0.49 3.27 -4.79
C THR A 66 0.30 4.76 -4.54
N ALA A 67 -0.94 5.20 -4.34
CA ALA A 67 -1.26 6.59 -4.02
C ALA A 67 -0.64 7.03 -2.69
N ILE A 68 -0.71 6.21 -1.64
CA ILE A 68 -0.08 6.49 -0.35
C ILE A 68 1.43 6.67 -0.52
N ILE A 69 2.10 5.76 -1.22
CA ILE A 69 3.55 5.79 -1.41
C ILE A 69 4.00 6.99 -2.25
N LYS A 70 3.26 7.31 -3.32
CA LYS A 70 3.60 8.42 -4.23
C LYS A 70 3.30 9.79 -3.65
N ASN A 71 2.15 9.93 -2.96
CA ASN A 71 1.69 11.22 -2.46
C ASN A 71 2.27 11.57 -1.09
N PHE A 72 2.62 10.56 -0.29
CA PHE A 72 3.17 10.72 1.06
C PHE A 72 4.52 10.03 1.25
N PRO A 73 5.50 10.24 0.33
CA PRO A 73 6.78 9.58 0.43
C PRO A 73 7.56 10.04 1.68
N ALA A 74 8.36 9.13 2.24
CA ALA A 74 9.07 9.35 3.50
C ALA A 74 10.03 10.57 3.50
N ASN A 75 10.56 10.94 2.35
CA ASN A 75 11.43 12.13 2.21
C ASN A 75 10.67 13.46 2.31
N LYS A 76 9.37 13.48 1.96
CA LYS A 76 8.50 14.66 2.12
C LYS A 76 7.68 14.60 3.41
N PHE A 77 7.34 13.42 3.87
CA PHE A 77 6.51 13.16 5.06
C PHE A 77 7.22 12.22 6.02
N PRO A 78 8.35 12.65 6.64
CA PRO A 78 9.22 11.77 7.44
C PRO A 78 8.55 11.26 8.71
N GLU A 79 7.47 11.90 9.17
CA GLU A 79 6.73 11.48 10.36
C GLU A 79 5.49 10.63 10.04
N LEU A 80 4.96 10.67 8.81
CA LEU A 80 3.74 9.97 8.42
C LEU A 80 4.04 8.58 7.85
N TYR A 81 4.73 8.50 6.72
CA TYR A 81 4.96 7.22 6.05
C TYR A 81 5.70 6.18 6.92
N PRO A 82 6.75 6.55 7.71
CA PRO A 82 7.44 5.60 8.57
C PRO A 82 6.58 4.96 9.66
N ILE A 83 5.38 5.48 9.93
CA ILE A 83 4.43 4.86 10.88
C ILE A 83 4.08 3.43 10.43
N PHE A 84 4.01 3.16 9.13
CA PHE A 84 3.67 1.84 8.60
C PHE A 84 4.71 0.76 8.95
N LYS A 85 5.99 1.12 9.08
CA LYS A 85 7.06 0.19 9.49
C LYS A 85 7.31 0.14 11.00
N LYS A 86 6.56 0.90 11.80
CA LYS A 86 6.74 0.93 13.26
C LYS A 86 6.41 -0.42 13.85
N LYS A 87 7.39 -1.05 14.50
CA LYS A 87 7.25 -2.42 15.03
C LYS A 87 6.41 -2.51 16.28
N THR A 88 6.43 -1.48 17.12
CA THR A 88 5.73 -1.50 18.40
C THR A 88 5.07 -0.16 18.70
N TYR A 89 4.00 -0.23 19.48
CA TYR A 89 3.31 0.92 20.05
C TYR A 89 2.96 0.62 21.50
N THR A 90 3.14 1.60 22.38
CA THR A 90 2.81 1.47 23.80
C THR A 90 1.73 2.48 24.14
N LEU A 91 0.65 2.02 24.73
CA LEU A 91 -0.45 2.84 25.25
C LEU A 91 -0.75 2.40 26.69
N ASN A 92 -0.80 3.34 27.62
CA ASN A 92 -1.08 3.08 29.03
C ASN A 92 -0.20 1.96 29.63
N GLY A 93 1.10 1.94 29.30
CA GLY A 93 2.05 0.93 29.76
C GLY A 93 1.97 -0.40 29.01
N ILE A 94 0.96 -0.64 28.18
CA ILE A 94 0.78 -1.88 27.41
C ILE A 94 1.48 -1.76 26.07
N LYS A 95 2.57 -2.52 25.89
CA LYS A 95 3.33 -2.61 24.65
C LYS A 95 2.71 -3.65 23.72
N GLN A 96 2.40 -3.23 22.50
CA GLN A 96 1.87 -4.12 21.46
C GLN A 96 2.74 -4.10 20.21
N GLY A 97 2.79 -5.24 19.49
CA GLY A 97 3.53 -5.41 18.25
C GLY A 97 2.69 -5.14 17.01
N ASN A 98 3.34 -4.65 15.95
CA ASN A 98 2.73 -4.57 14.64
C ASN A 98 2.40 -5.98 14.14
N ARG A 99 1.21 -6.15 13.53
CA ARG A 99 0.73 -7.44 13.04
C ARG A 99 1.29 -7.84 11.67
N ASN A 100 2.03 -6.95 11.01
CA ASN A 100 2.68 -7.25 9.73
C ASN A 100 3.88 -8.19 9.95
N PRO A 101 3.82 -9.46 9.49
CA PRO A 101 4.87 -10.43 9.75
C PRO A 101 6.17 -10.14 9.00
N LEU A 102 6.12 -9.34 7.93
CA LEU A 102 7.29 -9.00 7.12
C LEU A 102 8.21 -7.98 7.81
N LEU A 103 7.72 -7.26 8.82
CA LEU A 103 8.55 -6.35 9.63
C LEU A 103 9.49 -7.10 10.57
N TYR A 104 9.27 -8.41 10.76
CA TYR A 104 10.03 -9.27 11.66
C TYR A 104 10.70 -10.40 10.88
N GLY A 105 11.85 -10.84 11.35
CA GLY A 105 12.60 -11.94 10.73
C GLY A 105 14.09 -11.61 10.64
N LYS A 106 14.83 -12.51 9.98
CA LYS A 106 16.25 -12.30 9.69
C LYS A 106 16.38 -11.07 8.77
N SER A 107 17.48 -10.33 8.88
CA SER A 107 17.71 -9.07 8.16
C SER A 107 17.48 -9.18 6.64
N SER A 108 17.79 -10.32 6.03
CA SER A 108 17.56 -10.58 4.61
C SER A 108 16.08 -10.62 4.23
N GLN A 109 15.23 -11.19 5.10
CA GLN A 109 13.79 -11.40 4.83
C GLN A 109 12.95 -10.14 5.05
N SER A 110 13.36 -9.28 6.01
CA SER A 110 12.68 -8.02 6.31
C SER A 110 13.32 -6.81 5.64
N LYS A 111 14.39 -7.04 4.82
CA LYS A 111 15.11 -5.97 4.15
C LYS A 111 14.16 -5.18 3.24
N GLY A 112 14.15 -3.87 3.43
CA GLY A 112 13.39 -2.94 2.60
C GLY A 112 11.89 -2.92 2.87
N VAL A 113 11.33 -3.75 3.76
CA VAL A 113 9.91 -3.74 4.11
C VAL A 113 9.59 -2.47 4.90
N ASP A 114 8.64 -1.67 4.40
CA ASP A 114 8.27 -0.38 4.97
C ASP A 114 6.76 -0.19 5.19
N GLY A 115 5.96 -1.20 4.89
CA GLY A 115 4.51 -1.14 5.10
C GLY A 115 3.77 -2.41 4.69
N LEU A 116 2.47 -2.38 4.62
CA LEU A 116 1.56 -1.31 5.02
C LEU A 116 0.64 -1.78 6.14
N LYS A 117 -0.36 -2.67 5.81
CA LYS A 117 -1.42 -3.01 6.77
C LYS A 117 -1.88 -4.45 6.65
N THR A 118 -2.21 -5.04 7.78
CA THR A 118 -2.87 -6.36 7.85
C THR A 118 -4.37 -6.18 8.06
N GLY A 119 -5.17 -7.11 7.54
CA GLY A 119 -6.59 -7.25 7.80
C GLY A 119 -6.93 -8.65 8.29
N TYR A 120 -8.08 -8.77 8.91
CA TYR A 120 -8.73 -10.03 9.24
C TYR A 120 -10.21 -9.81 9.57
N THR A 121 -11.05 -10.55 8.91
CA THR A 121 -12.43 -10.84 9.33
C THR A 121 -12.69 -12.34 9.14
N SER A 122 -13.74 -12.87 9.76
CA SER A 122 -14.14 -14.26 9.54
C SER A 122 -14.50 -14.55 8.08
N GLU A 123 -15.10 -13.56 7.43
CA GLU A 123 -15.59 -13.63 6.06
C GLU A 123 -14.47 -13.57 5.03
N SER A 124 -13.51 -12.65 5.23
CA SER A 124 -12.45 -12.38 4.26
C SER A 124 -11.13 -13.10 4.53
N GLY A 125 -11.00 -13.76 5.70
CA GLY A 125 -9.76 -14.42 6.11
C GLY A 125 -8.64 -13.44 6.47
N TYR A 126 -7.41 -13.93 6.53
CA TYR A 126 -6.23 -13.12 6.85
C TYR A 126 -5.69 -12.43 5.61
N GLY A 127 -5.59 -11.10 5.67
CA GLY A 127 -5.08 -10.26 4.59
C GLY A 127 -3.80 -9.53 4.96
N LEU A 128 -3.04 -9.13 3.93
CA LEU A 128 -1.86 -8.27 4.04
C LEU A 128 -1.71 -7.43 2.78
N VAL A 129 -1.62 -6.14 2.98
CA VAL A 129 -1.04 -5.23 2.00
C VAL A 129 0.38 -4.94 2.45
N ALA A 130 1.36 -5.26 1.63
CA ALA A 130 2.77 -5.06 1.93
C ALA A 130 3.45 -4.16 0.90
N SER A 131 4.44 -3.42 1.37
CA SER A 131 5.37 -2.68 0.51
C SER A 131 6.80 -2.95 0.95
N ALA A 132 7.69 -3.09 -0.02
CA ALA A 132 9.12 -3.22 0.19
C ALA A 132 9.90 -2.57 -0.96
N GLU A 133 11.10 -2.05 -0.64
CA GLU A 133 12.02 -1.49 -1.63
C GLU A 133 13.43 -2.06 -1.44
N ARG A 134 14.01 -2.59 -2.51
CA ARG A 134 15.38 -3.12 -2.52
C ARG A 134 16.08 -2.71 -3.81
N GLY A 135 17.22 -2.04 -3.68
CA GLY A 135 18.03 -1.66 -4.85
C GLY A 135 17.28 -0.82 -5.88
N GLY A 136 16.44 0.11 -5.45
CA GLY A 136 15.64 0.96 -6.33
C GLY A 136 14.37 0.29 -6.89
N GLN A 137 14.20 -1.02 -6.68
CA GLN A 137 12.98 -1.72 -7.06
C GLN A 137 11.98 -1.71 -5.89
N ARG A 138 10.79 -1.13 -6.13
CA ARG A 138 9.68 -1.17 -5.18
C ARG A 138 8.65 -2.21 -5.59
N VAL A 139 8.17 -2.95 -4.61
CA VAL A 139 7.11 -3.95 -4.75
C VAL A 139 5.95 -3.59 -3.82
N ILE A 140 4.75 -3.63 -4.36
CA ILE A 140 3.50 -3.60 -3.60
C ILE A 140 2.83 -4.96 -3.81
N MET A 141 2.44 -5.58 -2.71
CA MET A 141 1.83 -6.91 -2.72
C MET A 141 0.54 -6.89 -1.89
N VAL A 142 -0.53 -7.38 -2.48
CA VAL A 142 -1.83 -7.52 -1.81
C VAL A 142 -2.20 -9.00 -1.77
N LEU A 143 -2.39 -9.52 -0.59
CA LEU A 143 -2.82 -10.89 -0.33
C LEU A 143 -4.07 -10.88 0.55
N ASN A 144 -5.02 -11.73 0.25
CA ASN A 144 -6.23 -11.91 1.04
C ASN A 144 -6.70 -13.36 1.05
N GLY A 145 -7.67 -13.71 1.90
CA GLY A 145 -8.29 -15.03 1.93
C GLY A 145 -7.45 -16.13 2.57
N MET A 146 -6.36 -15.81 3.27
CA MET A 146 -5.56 -16.85 3.94
C MET A 146 -6.23 -17.36 5.22
N ASN A 147 -6.06 -18.65 5.52
CA ASN A 147 -6.77 -19.32 6.61
C ASN A 147 -6.16 -19.08 8.00
N SER A 148 -4.91 -18.59 8.04
CA SER A 148 -4.22 -18.38 9.33
C SER A 148 -3.16 -17.30 9.29
N LYS A 149 -2.78 -16.79 10.48
CA LYS A 149 -1.63 -15.90 10.65
C LYS A 149 -0.32 -16.55 10.15
N LYS A 150 -0.20 -17.88 10.33
CA LYS A 150 0.97 -18.65 9.89
C LYS A 150 1.05 -18.69 8.37
N GLU A 151 -0.06 -18.98 7.71
CA GLU A 151 -0.16 -19.00 6.25
C GLU A 151 0.13 -17.60 5.68
N ARG A 152 -0.50 -16.54 6.22
CA ARG A 152 -0.19 -15.16 5.83
C ARG A 152 1.29 -14.85 5.94
N SER A 153 1.95 -15.26 7.04
CA SER A 153 3.38 -15.03 7.21
C SER A 153 4.23 -15.82 6.22
N ALA A 154 3.89 -17.08 5.96
CA ALA A 154 4.64 -17.94 5.04
C ALA A 154 4.51 -17.47 3.60
N GLU A 155 3.27 -17.27 3.12
CA GLU A 155 3.00 -16.88 1.74
C GLU A 155 3.52 -15.49 1.41
N SER A 156 3.36 -14.53 2.32
CA SER A 156 3.88 -13.18 2.08
C SER A 156 5.40 -13.17 1.96
N ARG A 157 6.13 -13.97 2.76
CA ARG A 157 7.59 -14.10 2.64
C ARG A 157 7.99 -14.78 1.33
N ARG A 158 7.35 -15.91 1.04
CA ARG A 158 7.61 -16.68 -0.18
C ARG A 158 7.46 -15.82 -1.44
N LEU A 159 6.35 -15.09 -1.54
CA LEU A 159 6.07 -14.24 -2.69
C LEU A 159 7.00 -13.03 -2.76
N LEU A 160 7.28 -12.36 -1.64
CA LEU A 160 8.20 -11.24 -1.63
C LEU A 160 9.61 -11.64 -2.06
N ASP A 161 10.11 -12.78 -1.56
CA ASP A 161 11.42 -13.29 -1.93
C ASP A 161 11.45 -13.75 -3.40
N PHE A 162 10.36 -14.37 -3.90
CA PHE A 162 10.20 -14.75 -5.30
C PHE A 162 10.27 -13.52 -6.21
N ILE A 163 9.50 -12.46 -5.91
CA ILE A 163 9.46 -11.26 -6.74
C ILE A 163 10.84 -10.60 -6.82
N PHE A 164 11.54 -10.41 -5.71
CA PHE A 164 12.87 -9.79 -5.72
C PHE A 164 13.97 -10.67 -6.31
N ARG A 165 13.77 -11.98 -6.43
CA ARG A 165 14.69 -12.91 -7.09
C ARG A 165 14.48 -12.93 -8.59
N GLU A 166 13.21 -13.05 -9.03
CA GLU A 166 12.87 -13.33 -10.43
C GLU A 166 12.64 -12.07 -11.27
N TYR A 167 12.20 -10.98 -10.63
CA TYR A 167 11.87 -9.74 -11.34
C TYR A 167 12.90 -8.65 -11.04
N LYS A 168 13.29 -7.94 -12.10
CA LYS A 168 14.19 -6.78 -12.02
C LYS A 168 13.63 -5.66 -12.89
N ASN A 169 13.83 -4.43 -12.44
CA ASN A 169 13.59 -3.27 -13.31
C ASN A 169 14.76 -3.14 -14.27
N TYR A 170 14.45 -3.05 -15.56
CA TYR A 170 15.41 -2.72 -16.62
C TYR A 170 15.05 -1.33 -17.14
N GLU A 171 16.01 -0.44 -17.09
CA GLU A 171 15.92 0.87 -17.74
C GLU A 171 16.42 0.70 -19.17
N PHE A 172 15.53 0.73 -20.14
CA PHE A 172 15.90 0.61 -21.56
C PHE A 172 16.46 1.92 -22.10
N PHE A 173 15.89 3.05 -21.63
CA PHE A 173 16.27 4.40 -22.05
C PHE A 173 16.18 5.35 -20.86
N LYS A 174 17.08 6.32 -20.80
CA LYS A 174 17.02 7.41 -19.81
C LYS A 174 16.03 8.48 -20.26
N SER A 175 15.38 9.14 -19.30
CA SER A 175 14.52 10.28 -19.61
C SER A 175 15.31 11.36 -20.37
N GLY A 176 14.81 11.78 -21.55
CA GLY A 176 15.48 12.74 -22.43
C GLY A 176 16.55 12.14 -23.34
N GLU A 177 16.76 10.82 -23.31
CA GLU A 177 17.63 10.14 -24.28
C GLU A 177 16.95 10.10 -25.64
N VAL A 178 17.69 10.47 -26.70
CA VAL A 178 17.18 10.38 -28.07
C VAL A 178 17.18 8.92 -28.49
N ILE A 179 15.98 8.38 -28.70
CA ILE A 179 15.77 6.99 -29.07
C ILE A 179 15.84 6.81 -30.58
N ASP A 180 15.26 7.76 -31.33
CA ASP A 180 15.17 7.73 -32.79
C ASP A 180 14.91 9.13 -33.33
N LYS A 181 14.84 9.26 -34.65
CA LYS A 181 14.49 10.50 -35.36
C LYS A 181 13.30 10.24 -36.28
N ALA A 182 12.29 11.09 -36.18
CA ALA A 182 11.16 11.07 -37.10
C ALA A 182 11.36 12.10 -38.20
N GLU A 183 11.03 11.74 -39.46
CA GLU A 183 10.99 12.66 -40.56
C GLU A 183 9.83 13.64 -40.44
N VAL A 184 10.07 14.90 -40.76
CA VAL A 184 9.06 15.96 -40.72
C VAL A 184 8.70 16.37 -42.15
N TRP A 185 7.44 16.15 -42.54
CA TRP A 185 6.91 16.56 -43.83
C TRP A 185 6.55 18.06 -43.79
N LEU A 186 7.09 18.84 -44.73
CA LEU A 186 6.86 20.27 -44.86
C LEU A 186 7.17 21.13 -43.62
N GLY A 187 8.10 20.69 -42.75
CA GLY A 187 8.57 21.47 -41.62
C GLY A 187 9.87 22.23 -41.89
N ASP A 188 10.23 23.15 -41.00
CA ASP A 188 11.48 23.91 -41.07
C ASP A 188 12.72 23.04 -40.86
N VAL A 189 12.54 21.86 -40.32
CA VAL A 189 13.60 20.83 -40.11
C VAL A 189 13.18 19.50 -40.72
N HIS A 190 14.13 18.76 -41.27
CA HIS A 190 13.86 17.48 -41.90
C HIS A 190 13.59 16.35 -40.89
N HIS A 191 14.08 16.48 -39.66
CA HIS A 191 13.94 15.44 -38.63
C HIS A 191 13.73 16.08 -37.27
N VAL A 192 12.94 15.43 -36.42
CA VAL A 192 12.82 15.71 -34.99
C VAL A 192 13.28 14.52 -34.16
N SER A 193 13.95 14.78 -33.06
CA SER A 193 14.38 13.73 -32.13
C SER A 193 13.17 13.20 -31.36
N LEU A 194 13.04 11.87 -31.28
CA LEU A 194 12.11 11.16 -30.42
C LEU A 194 12.83 10.86 -29.10
N VAL A 195 12.27 11.36 -27.98
CA VAL A 195 12.82 11.25 -26.63
C VAL A 195 11.81 10.63 -25.67
#